data_81bbe2ba1c1f1982577283ae0ca55f35
#
_entry.id   81bbe2ba1c1f1982577283ae0ca55f35
#
_cell.length_a   1.000
_cell.length_b   1.000
_cell.length_c   1.000
_cell.angle_alpha   90.00
_cell.angle_beta   90.00
_cell.angle_gamma   90.00
#
_symmetry.space_group_name_H-M   'P 1'
#
loop_
_entity.id
_entity.type
_entity.pdbx_description
1 polymer ?
#
loop_
_entity_poly.entity_id
_entity_poly.type
_entity_poly.pdbx_seq_one_letter_code
_entity_poly.pdbx_strand_id
1 'polypeptide(L)'
;MNRREFGVRSLAAAAGAALSRGGAYAAVPSYAGQQVPGAISEDVIRAARFPEGFFWGTATASYQNEGAWNEDGKGESIWDRFTHTPGKVRGGVTGDVACDQYHRYAQDIAMAKSLNMKSQRF
;
A
#
# COMPACT_ATOMS: atom_id res chain seq x y z
N MET A 1 -4.65 20.82 4.43
CA MET A 1 -5.39 20.12 3.36
C MET A 1 -6.40 19.20 4.02
N ASN A 2 -7.69 19.38 3.79
CA ASN A 2 -8.71 18.55 4.41
C ASN A 2 -9.08 17.33 3.53
N ARG A 3 -9.79 16.34 4.11
CA ARG A 3 -10.15 15.10 3.41
C ARG A 3 -10.96 15.31 2.12
N ARG A 4 -11.71 16.41 2.03
CA ARG A 4 -12.51 16.73 0.84
C ARG A 4 -11.64 17.21 -0.32
N GLU A 5 -10.62 18.02 -0.04
CA GLU A 5 -9.68 18.51 -1.07
C GLU A 5 -8.82 17.38 -1.63
N PHE A 6 -8.45 16.39 -0.80
CA PHE A 6 -7.75 15.19 -1.27
C PHE A 6 -8.64 14.37 -2.23
N GLY A 7 -9.91 14.16 -1.89
CA GLY A 7 -10.85 13.41 -2.72
C GLY A 7 -11.13 14.05 -4.08
N VAL A 8 -11.30 15.38 -4.12
CA VAL A 8 -11.58 16.11 -5.37
C VAL A 8 -10.38 16.09 -6.33
N ARG A 9 -9.15 16.18 -5.81
CA ARG A 9 -7.94 16.13 -6.65
C ARG A 9 -7.65 14.73 -7.19
N SER A 10 -7.99 13.68 -6.44
CA SER A 10 -7.86 12.30 -6.91
C SER A 10 -8.88 11.94 -8.00
N LEU A 11 -10.07 12.53 -7.98
CA LEU A 11 -11.10 12.32 -9.01
C LEU A 11 -10.77 13.02 -10.34
N ALA A 12 -10.11 14.17 -10.31
CA ALA A 12 -9.72 14.89 -11.52
C ALA A 12 -8.63 14.17 -12.33
N ALA A 13 -7.80 13.34 -11.69
CA ALA A 13 -6.79 12.53 -12.36
C ALA A 13 -7.37 11.26 -13.01
N ALA A 14 -8.55 10.82 -12.61
CA ALA A 14 -9.17 9.58 -13.12
C ALA A 14 -10.08 9.76 -14.35
N ALA A 15 -10.45 10.98 -14.70
CA ALA A 15 -11.42 11.24 -15.78
C ALA A 15 -10.84 11.19 -17.21
N GLY A 16 -9.55 10.98 -17.38
CA GLY A 16 -8.86 10.98 -18.69
C GLY A 16 -8.65 9.61 -19.35
N ALA A 17 -9.06 8.51 -18.75
CA ALA A 17 -8.61 7.17 -19.17
C ALA A 17 -9.74 6.18 -19.54
N ALA A 18 -10.90 6.65 -19.94
CA ALA A 18 -11.99 5.73 -20.27
C ALA A 18 -12.47 5.91 -21.71
N LEU A 19 -11.69 5.44 -22.71
CA LEU A 19 -12.18 4.98 -24.02
C LEU A 19 -11.01 4.46 -24.89
N SER A 20 -10.52 3.26 -24.64
CA SER A 20 -9.92 2.45 -25.72
C SER A 20 -10.10 0.97 -25.42
N ARG A 21 -10.88 0.28 -26.23
CA ARG A 21 -10.95 -1.17 -26.31
C ARG A 21 -9.64 -1.66 -26.95
N GLY A 22 -8.78 -2.24 -26.16
CA GLY A 22 -7.54 -2.85 -26.61
C GLY A 22 -6.58 -2.92 -25.43
N GLY A 23 -6.23 -4.13 -24.99
CA GLY A 23 -5.45 -4.39 -23.79
C GLY A 23 -3.98 -3.93 -23.84
N ALA A 24 -3.77 -2.64 -23.98
CA ALA A 24 -2.50 -2.02 -23.68
C ALA A 24 -2.68 -1.32 -22.32
N TYR A 25 -1.93 -1.71 -21.31
CA TYR A 25 -1.78 -0.91 -20.10
C TYR A 25 -1.33 0.47 -20.55
N ALA A 26 -2.21 1.47 -20.44
CA ALA A 26 -1.84 2.85 -20.72
C ALA A 26 -0.63 3.17 -19.82
N ALA A 27 0.45 3.61 -20.45
CA ALA A 27 1.62 4.05 -19.71
C ALA A 27 1.18 5.09 -18.68
N VAL A 28 1.49 4.83 -17.40
CA VAL A 28 1.24 5.81 -16.33
C VAL A 28 2.00 7.06 -16.74
N PRO A 29 1.33 8.24 -16.83
CA PRO A 29 2.03 9.45 -17.21
C PRO A 29 3.20 9.66 -16.26
N SER A 30 4.39 9.83 -16.82
CA SER A 30 5.56 10.17 -16.05
C SER A 30 5.33 11.55 -15.41
N TYR A 31 5.24 11.58 -14.09
CA TYR A 31 5.18 12.83 -13.33
C TYR A 31 6.53 13.51 -13.19
N ALA A 32 7.55 13.03 -13.91
CA ALA A 32 8.87 13.64 -13.94
C ALA A 32 8.74 15.06 -14.52
N GLY A 33 8.97 16.07 -13.67
CA GLY A 33 8.97 17.48 -14.04
C GLY A 33 7.69 18.29 -13.75
N GLN A 34 6.62 17.68 -13.22
CA GLN A 34 5.49 18.46 -12.72
C GLN A 34 5.76 18.96 -11.30
N GLN A 35 5.95 20.26 -11.15
CA GLN A 35 5.96 20.89 -9.84
C GLN A 35 4.53 20.82 -9.27
N VAL A 36 4.35 20.03 -8.23
CA VAL A 36 3.10 20.00 -7.46
C VAL A 36 3.03 21.29 -6.66
N PRO A 37 2.02 22.16 -6.85
CA PRO A 37 1.88 23.39 -6.06
C PRO A 37 1.85 23.02 -4.57
N GLY A 38 2.78 23.59 -3.78
CA GLY A 38 2.93 23.26 -2.36
C GLY A 38 3.81 22.04 -2.09
N ALA A 39 4.51 21.50 -3.07
CA ALA A 39 5.54 20.49 -2.84
C ALA A 39 6.69 21.11 -2.01
N ILE A 40 7.07 20.40 -0.95
CA ILE A 40 8.23 20.77 -0.13
C ILE A 40 9.47 20.58 -0.99
N SER A 41 10.36 21.59 -1.05
CA SER A 41 11.60 21.49 -1.83
C SER A 41 12.51 20.39 -1.27
N GLU A 42 13.34 19.79 -2.13
CA GLU A 42 14.31 18.79 -1.69
C GLU A 42 15.27 19.32 -0.62
N ASP A 43 15.64 20.58 -0.70
CA ASP A 43 16.52 21.22 0.28
C ASP A 43 15.88 21.26 1.67
N VAL A 44 14.57 21.55 1.75
CA VAL A 44 13.82 21.51 3.02
C VAL A 44 13.73 20.07 3.54
N ILE A 45 13.52 19.09 2.68
CA ILE A 45 13.51 17.67 3.07
C ILE A 45 14.87 17.23 3.60
N ARG A 46 15.96 17.61 2.91
CA ARG A 46 17.34 17.29 3.32
C ARG A 46 17.75 17.97 4.62
N ALA A 47 17.24 19.18 4.86
CA ALA A 47 17.50 19.93 6.08
C ALA A 47 16.63 19.51 7.26
N ALA A 48 15.53 18.77 7.00
CA ALA A 48 14.62 18.33 8.05
C ALA A 48 15.35 17.45 9.08
N ARG A 49 15.03 17.69 10.35
CA ARG A 49 15.53 16.91 11.47
C ARG A 49 14.35 16.46 12.32
N PHE A 50 14.39 15.20 12.72
CA PHE A 50 13.43 14.65 13.67
C PHE A 50 14.01 14.77 15.09
N PRO A 51 13.17 14.87 16.12
CA PRO A 51 13.63 14.87 17.50
C PRO A 51 14.53 13.67 17.80
N GLU A 52 15.47 13.86 18.73
CA GLU A 52 16.26 12.73 19.23
C GLU A 52 15.33 11.64 19.81
N GLY A 53 15.64 10.39 19.53
CA GLY A 53 14.80 9.26 19.95
C GLY A 53 13.54 9.05 19.10
N PHE A 54 13.36 9.77 17.98
CA PHE A 54 12.23 9.51 17.08
C PHE A 54 12.29 8.11 16.46
N PHE A 55 11.19 7.36 16.61
CA PHE A 55 11.10 6.00 16.08
C PHE A 55 10.46 5.98 14.70
N TRP A 56 11.25 5.61 13.72
CA TRP A 56 10.75 5.24 12.40
C TRP A 56 10.26 3.79 12.43
N GLY A 57 9.10 3.56 11.87
CA GLY A 57 8.51 2.22 11.84
C GLY A 57 7.57 2.00 10.68
N THR A 58 7.19 0.75 10.53
CA THR A 58 6.24 0.28 9.55
C THR A 58 5.02 -0.33 10.25
N ALA A 59 3.92 -0.44 9.51
CA ALA A 59 2.71 -1.11 9.96
C ALA A 59 2.10 -1.88 8.80
N THR A 60 1.63 -3.08 9.08
CA THR A 60 0.91 -3.92 8.14
C THR A 60 -0.48 -4.25 8.66
N ALA A 61 -1.31 -4.84 7.80
CA ALA A 61 -2.62 -5.37 8.18
C ALA A 61 -2.67 -6.82 7.73
N SER A 62 -3.03 -7.73 8.64
CA SER A 62 -2.91 -9.17 8.48
C SER A 62 -3.48 -9.68 7.16
N TYR A 63 -4.73 -9.39 6.89
CA TYR A 63 -5.42 -9.89 5.72
C TYR A 63 -4.83 -9.40 4.38
N GLN A 64 -4.29 -8.17 4.37
CA GLN A 64 -3.73 -7.54 3.17
C GLN A 64 -2.29 -7.98 2.88
N ASN A 65 -1.59 -8.53 3.86
CA ASN A 65 -0.17 -8.79 3.77
C ASN A 65 0.22 -10.24 4.00
N GLU A 66 -0.35 -10.89 5.02
CA GLU A 66 0.16 -12.15 5.54
C GLU A 66 0.05 -13.29 4.54
N GLY A 67 -1.11 -13.48 3.92
CA GLY A 67 -1.42 -14.70 3.19
C GLY A 67 -1.57 -15.91 4.12
N ALA A 68 -1.22 -17.08 3.63
CA ALA A 68 -1.20 -18.34 4.40
C ALA A 68 -2.48 -18.57 5.23
N TRP A 69 -3.63 -18.28 4.65
CA TRP A 69 -4.91 -18.16 5.35
C TRP A 69 -5.35 -19.42 6.13
N ASN A 70 -4.88 -20.59 5.74
CA ASN A 70 -5.22 -21.89 6.33
C ASN A 70 -4.00 -22.73 6.73
N GLU A 71 -2.82 -22.09 6.89
CA GLU A 71 -1.58 -22.78 7.23
C GLU A 71 -1.31 -22.75 8.75
N ASP A 72 -0.50 -23.69 9.21
CA ASP A 72 0.01 -23.83 10.58
C ASP A 72 -1.04 -23.65 11.69
N GLY A 73 -2.27 -24.11 11.42
CA GLY A 73 -3.36 -24.06 12.40
C GLY A 73 -4.06 -22.71 12.51
N LYS A 74 -3.81 -21.78 11.60
CA LYS A 74 -4.56 -20.53 11.54
C LYS A 74 -6.04 -20.82 11.28
N GLY A 75 -6.91 -20.28 12.14
CA GLY A 75 -8.35 -20.35 11.96
C GLY A 75 -8.86 -19.31 10.94
N GLU A 76 -9.98 -19.64 10.30
CA GLU A 76 -10.64 -18.73 9.36
C GLU A 76 -11.01 -17.40 10.03
N SER A 77 -10.54 -16.28 9.48
CA SER A 77 -10.95 -14.95 9.88
C SER A 77 -12.27 -14.51 9.24
N ILE A 78 -12.85 -13.42 9.74
CA ILE A 78 -14.05 -12.83 9.13
C ILE A 78 -13.81 -12.41 7.67
N TRP A 79 -12.58 -11.99 7.36
CA TRP A 79 -12.21 -11.58 6.00
C TRP A 79 -12.04 -12.76 5.06
N ASP A 80 -11.48 -13.88 5.54
CA ASP A 80 -11.40 -15.13 4.77
C ASP A 80 -12.81 -15.57 4.39
N ARG A 81 -13.70 -15.66 5.36
CA ARG A 81 -15.10 -16.04 5.12
C ARG A 81 -15.81 -15.09 4.17
N PHE A 82 -15.61 -13.78 4.32
CA PHE A 82 -16.22 -12.78 3.45
C PHE A 82 -15.78 -12.93 2.00
N THR A 83 -14.47 -13.07 1.78
CA THR A 83 -13.91 -13.12 0.42
C THR A 83 -14.14 -14.46 -0.28
N HIS A 84 -14.20 -15.55 0.48
CA HIS A 84 -14.56 -16.88 -0.05
C HIS A 84 -16.06 -17.05 -0.31
N THR A 85 -16.91 -16.13 0.19
CA THR A 85 -18.35 -16.19 -0.07
C THR A 85 -18.62 -15.68 -1.50
N PRO A 86 -19.23 -16.52 -2.38
CA PRO A 86 -19.52 -16.13 -3.75
C PRO A 86 -20.31 -14.83 -3.85
N GLY A 87 -19.90 -13.96 -4.77
CA GLY A 87 -20.55 -12.67 -5.04
C GLY A 87 -20.29 -11.56 -4.05
N LYS A 88 -19.52 -11.77 -2.97
CA LYS A 88 -19.17 -10.73 -2.01
C LYS A 88 -18.03 -9.82 -2.49
N VAL A 89 -17.09 -10.37 -3.24
CA VAL A 89 -15.96 -9.62 -3.77
C VAL A 89 -15.98 -9.63 -5.29
N ARG A 90 -15.85 -8.47 -5.90
CA ARG A 90 -15.79 -8.34 -7.36
C ARG A 90 -14.60 -9.13 -7.91
N GLY A 91 -14.87 -10.02 -8.86
CA GLY A 91 -13.84 -10.87 -9.47
C GLY A 91 -13.39 -12.05 -8.59
N GLY A 92 -13.96 -12.25 -7.41
CA GLY A 92 -13.62 -13.37 -6.51
C GLY A 92 -12.18 -13.29 -5.96
N VAL A 93 -11.61 -12.09 -5.87
CA VAL A 93 -10.26 -11.91 -5.33
C VAL A 93 -10.26 -12.17 -3.83
N THR A 94 -9.27 -12.93 -3.37
CA THR A 94 -9.07 -13.29 -1.96
C THR A 94 -7.73 -12.77 -1.43
N GLY A 95 -7.53 -12.83 -0.13
CA GLY A 95 -6.24 -12.54 0.53
C GLY A 95 -5.40 -13.78 0.82
N ASP A 96 -5.70 -14.91 0.18
CA ASP A 96 -5.08 -16.21 0.50
C ASP A 96 -3.56 -16.21 0.38
N VAL A 97 -3.05 -15.47 -0.59
CA VAL A 97 -1.62 -15.24 -0.80
C VAL A 97 -1.22 -13.83 -0.38
N ALA A 98 -2.03 -12.82 -0.72
CA ALA A 98 -1.76 -11.41 -0.43
C ALA A 98 -0.34 -11.00 -0.85
N CYS A 99 0.45 -10.42 0.08
CA CYS A 99 1.87 -10.12 -0.13
C CYS A 99 2.78 -11.29 0.29
N ASP A 100 2.21 -12.39 0.71
CA ASP A 100 2.94 -13.60 1.14
C ASP A 100 3.92 -13.34 2.29
N GLN A 101 3.58 -12.41 3.17
CA GLN A 101 4.45 -12.01 4.28
C GLN A 101 4.75 -13.18 5.22
N TYR A 102 3.80 -14.10 5.41
CA TYR A 102 3.99 -15.25 6.26
C TYR A 102 5.23 -16.08 5.89
N HIS A 103 5.46 -16.33 4.58
CA HIS A 103 6.64 -17.05 4.11
C HIS A 103 7.86 -16.14 3.88
N ARG A 104 7.64 -14.83 3.73
CA ARG A 104 8.68 -13.87 3.35
C ARG A 104 9.09 -12.92 4.46
N TYR A 105 8.62 -13.13 5.69
CA TYR A 105 8.88 -12.23 6.82
C TYR A 105 10.37 -11.91 7.03
N ALA A 106 11.25 -12.87 6.81
CA ALA A 106 12.68 -12.65 6.98
C ALA A 106 13.24 -11.62 5.97
N GLN A 107 12.72 -11.63 4.74
CA GLN A 107 13.08 -10.65 3.71
C GLN A 107 12.55 -9.27 4.05
N ASP A 108 11.30 -9.19 4.51
CA ASP A 108 10.63 -7.94 4.89
C ASP A 108 11.34 -7.29 6.08
N ILE A 109 11.73 -8.08 7.09
CA ILE A 109 12.52 -7.61 8.23
C ILE A 109 13.90 -7.11 7.78
N ALA A 110 14.57 -7.84 6.88
CA ALA A 110 15.86 -7.41 6.35
C ALA A 110 15.75 -6.08 5.60
N MET A 111 14.69 -5.91 4.81
CA MET A 111 14.41 -4.66 4.09
C MET A 111 14.12 -3.52 5.07
N ALA A 112 13.25 -3.73 6.06
CA ALA A 112 12.96 -2.72 7.09
C ALA A 112 14.24 -2.31 7.85
N LYS A 113 15.08 -3.28 8.19
CA LYS A 113 16.39 -3.03 8.82
C LYS A 113 17.30 -2.21 7.92
N SER A 114 17.37 -2.50 6.62
CA SER A 114 18.19 -1.73 5.67
C SER A 114 17.75 -0.26 5.54
N LEU A 115 16.47 0.01 5.78
CA LEU A 115 15.89 1.35 5.84
C LEU A 115 16.00 1.99 7.24
N ASN A 116 16.74 1.37 8.16
CA ASN A 116 16.91 1.83 9.53
C ASN A 116 15.60 1.96 10.33
N MET A 117 14.57 1.19 9.98
CA MET A 117 13.33 1.13 10.76
C MET A 117 13.59 0.48 12.12
N LYS A 118 13.01 1.05 13.17
CA LYS A 118 13.23 0.62 14.57
C LYS A 118 12.04 -0.11 15.16
N SER A 119 10.88 -0.04 14.51
CA SER A 119 9.66 -0.71 14.95
C SER A 119 8.84 -1.22 13.78
N GLN A 120 8.09 -2.28 14.04
CA GLN A 120 7.10 -2.80 13.11
C GLN A 120 5.88 -3.24 13.91
N ARG A 121 4.70 -2.83 13.46
CA ARG A 121 3.42 -3.29 13.98
C ARG A 121 2.83 -4.31 13.01
N PHE A 122 2.49 -5.46 13.53
CA PHE A 122 1.76 -6.52 12.84
C PHE A 122 0.26 -6.38 13.06
#